data_fa862032b23efb76cf315244a4700f5f
#
_entry.id   fa862032b23efb76cf315244a4700f5f
#
_cell.length_a   1.000
_cell.length_b   1.000
_cell.length_c   1.000
_cell.angle_alpha   90.00
_cell.angle_beta   90.00
_cell.angle_gamma   90.00
#
_symmetry.space_group_name_H-M   'P 1'
#
loop_
_entity.id
_entity.type
_entity.pdbx_description
1 polymer ?
#
loop_
_entity_poly.entity_id
_entity_poly.type
_entity_poly.pdbx_seq_one_letter_code
_entity_poly.pdbx_strand_id
1 'polypeptide(L)' 'MNVTLLRIITGEEVIAELVAEEETSITVRNGLVVMPNANGVGFAPW' A
#
# COMPACT_ATOMS: atom_id res chain seq x y z
N MET A 1 -13.31 -8.07 3.26
CA MET A 1 -12.01 -7.60 2.75
C MET A 1 -11.69 -6.25 3.40
N ASN A 2 -10.52 -6.15 4.01
CA ASN A 2 -10.06 -4.90 4.61
C ASN A 2 -8.98 -4.28 3.72
N VAL A 3 -9.36 -3.26 2.96
CA VAL A 3 -8.42 -2.53 2.13
C VAL A 3 -7.91 -1.34 2.94
N THR A 4 -6.61 -1.15 2.95
CA THR A 4 -5.99 -0.10 3.74
C THR A 4 -4.93 0.64 2.94
N LEU A 5 -4.72 1.90 3.29
CA LEU A 5 -3.64 2.71 2.73
C LEU A 5 -2.50 2.74 3.73
N LEU A 6 -1.31 2.37 3.27
CA LEU A 6 -0.11 2.35 4.09
C LEU A 6 0.88 3.37 3.57
N ARG A 7 1.52 4.09 4.46
CA ARG A 7 2.65 4.94 4.11
C ARG A 7 3.92 4.25 4.61
N ILE A 8 4.79 3.93 3.67
CA ILE A 8 6.04 3.23 3.97
C ILE A 8 7.11 4.25 4.31
N ILE A 9 8.08 3.86 5.12
CA ILE A 9 9.13 4.78 5.56
C ILE A 9 9.99 5.32 4.42
N THR A 10 9.97 4.66 3.27
CA THR A 10 10.65 5.14 2.07
C THR A 10 9.88 6.25 1.36
N GLY A 11 8.67 6.57 1.83
CA GLY A 11 7.82 7.60 1.21
C GLY A 11 6.77 7.08 0.26
N GLU A 12 6.75 5.78 0.01
CA GLU A 12 5.75 5.18 -0.86
C GLU A 12 4.40 5.07 -0.17
N GLU A 13 3.34 5.22 -0.95
CA GLU A 13 1.99 4.95 -0.48
C GLU A 13 1.50 3.68 -1.15
N VAL A 14 0.99 2.75 -0.35
CA VAL A 14 0.59 1.43 -0.83
C VAL A 14 -0.85 1.17 -0.40
N ILE A 15 -1.67 0.73 -1.33
CA ILE A 15 -3.02 0.25 -1.05
C ILE A 15 -2.96 -1.27 -1.08
N ALA A 16 -3.41 -1.91 0.00
CA ALA A 16 -3.30 -3.35 0.12
C ALA A 16 -4.43 -3.92 0.96
N GLU A 17 -4.64 -5.21 0.84
CA GLU A 17 -5.58 -5.92 1.67
C GLU A 17 -4.90 -6.30 2.98
N LEU A 18 -5.45 -5.86 4.10
CA LEU A 18 -4.91 -6.17 5.42
C LEU A 18 -5.28 -7.61 5.79
N VAL A 19 -4.27 -8.41 6.05
CA VAL A 19 -4.45 -9.82 6.43
C VAL A 19 -4.33 -9.99 7.93
N ALA A 20 -3.31 -9.39 8.53
CA ALA A 20 -3.07 -9.49 9.97
C ALA A 20 -2.33 -8.28 10.45
N GLU A 21 -2.61 -7.87 11.67
CA GLU A 21 -1.94 -6.75 12.30
C GLU A 21 -1.43 -7.20 13.67
N GLU A 22 -0.15 -6.99 13.91
CA GLU A 22 0.48 -7.33 15.18
C GLU A 22 1.14 -6.08 15.74
N GLU A 23 1.73 -6.21 16.92
CA GLU A 23 2.28 -5.07 17.65
C GLU A 23 3.40 -4.38 16.87
N THR A 24 4.23 -5.15 16.17
CA THR A 24 5.39 -4.61 15.47
C THR A 24 5.39 -4.89 13.97
N SER A 25 4.33 -5.50 13.45
CA SER A 25 4.27 -5.84 12.04
C SER A 25 2.84 -5.88 11.51
N ILE A 26 2.72 -5.73 10.21
CA ILE A 26 1.46 -5.84 9.49
C ILE A 26 1.67 -6.78 8.31
N THR A 27 0.75 -7.71 8.13
CA THR A 27 0.76 -8.61 6.98
C THR A 27 -0.32 -8.17 6.01
N VAL A 28 0.07 -7.97 4.76
CA VAL A 28 -0.84 -7.52 3.70
C VAL A 28 -0.64 -8.38 2.47
N ARG A 29 -1.58 -8.29 1.54
CA ARG A 29 -1.45 -8.94 0.24
C ARG A 29 -2.06 -8.08 -0.85
N ASN A 30 -1.71 -8.38 -2.10
CA ASN A 30 -2.22 -7.68 -3.28
C ASN A 30 -1.95 -6.19 -3.22
N GLY A 31 -0.73 -5.82 -2.77
CA GLY A 31 -0.36 -4.43 -2.65
C GLY A 31 -0.18 -3.75 -4.00
N LEU A 32 -0.65 -2.50 -4.07
CA LEU A 32 -0.44 -1.61 -5.20
C LEU A 32 0.21 -0.34 -4.71
N VAL A 33 1.33 0.00 -5.30
CA VAL A 33 1.97 1.27 -4.98
C VAL A 33 1.31 2.39 -5.77
N VAL A 34 1.04 3.50 -5.11
CA VAL A 34 0.45 4.69 -5.74
C VAL A 34 1.57 5.53 -6.30
N MET A 35 1.51 5.82 -7.60
CA MET A 35 2.56 6.54 -8.31
C MET A 35 1.98 7.79 -8.97
N PRO A 36 2.10 8.95 -8.32
CA PRO A 36 1.67 10.19 -8.95
C PRO A 36 2.57 10.52 -10.15
N ASN A 37 1.97 11.05 -11.19
CA ASN A 37 2.70 11.45 -12.40
C ASN A 37 2.04 12.66 -13.03
N ALA A 38 2.61 13.15 -14.14
CA ALA A 38 2.14 14.37 -14.78
C ALA A 38 0.71 14.27 -15.30
N ASN A 39 0.23 13.06 -15.57
CA ASN A 39 -1.11 12.85 -16.11
C ASN A 39 -2.12 12.41 -15.04
N GLY A 40 -1.71 12.43 -13.76
CA GLY A 40 -2.58 12.02 -12.67
C GLY A 40 -1.91 11.00 -11.79
N VAL A 41 -2.61 9.90 -11.50
CA VAL A 41 -2.13 8.88 -10.59
C VAL A 41 -2.11 7.53 -11.31
N GLY A 42 -0.99 6.84 -11.20
CA GLY A 42 -0.85 5.47 -11.68
C GLY A 42 -0.71 4.49 -10.52
N PHE A 43 -0.83 3.20 -10.84
CA PHE A 43 -0.65 2.13 -9.87
C PHE A 43 0.25 1.07 -10.47
N ALA A 44 1.04 0.43 -9.60
CA ALA A 44 1.89 -0.67 -10.00
C ALA A 44 1.91 -1.72 -8.90
N PRO A 45 2.14 -2.99 -9.24
CA PRO A 45 2.29 -4.02 -8.21
C PRO A 45 3.44 -3.67 -7.27
N TRP A 46 3.20 -3.87 -6.02
CA TRP A 46 4.18 -3.57 -4.97
C TRP A 46 4.99 -4.80 -4.62
#